data_c75406862446e2e528d8a0a6660d127f
#
_entry.id   c75406862446e2e528d8a0a6660d127f
#
_cell.length_a   1.000
_cell.length_b   1.000
_cell.length_c   1.000
_cell.angle_alpha   90.00
_cell.angle_beta   90.00
_cell.angle_gamma   90.00
#
_symmetry.space_group_name_H-M   'P 1'
#
loop_
_entity.id
_entity.type
_entity.pdbx_description
1 polymer ?
#
loop_
_entity_poly.entity_id
_entity_poly.type
_entity_poly.pdbx_seq_one_letter_code
_entity_poly.pdbx_strand_id
1 'polypeptide(L)'
;MSGIYFKKGNSFSKVNIYKKTEDGIVLCPVYRKTSNGMERIDLNDGSNENINGGGIITPPSIPSNSVVVKGYASWCGSYRSASSTGTFIDNFNDDRRDRIYQGYYPNFNYLGIISFKDVFKEVRSLNGTITSVKLKLTNTHSYYYAGLNTYICGASNLSTIRPTSFSTDNVDEIKLSDKINFSKGGTKTITLNDTAIQKIQNWSIDGFRLLSPTGNTVTDYGYFSGTGTTRPYIEITVTV
;
A
#
# COMPACT_ATOMS: atom_id res chain seq x y z
N MET A 1 29.06 3.59 20.44
CA MET A 1 27.66 3.88 20.85
C MET A 1 27.26 5.21 20.23
N SER A 2 26.41 5.22 19.26
CA SER A 2 26.01 6.43 18.53
C SER A 2 24.51 6.60 18.70
N GLY A 3 24.11 7.54 19.54
CA GLY A 3 22.74 8.04 19.58
C GLY A 3 22.60 9.13 18.51
N ILE A 4 21.64 9.01 17.61
CA ILE A 4 21.39 10.02 16.59
C ILE A 4 20.26 10.92 17.11
N TYR A 5 20.58 12.18 17.36
CA TYR A 5 19.60 13.21 17.72
C TYR A 5 19.41 14.14 16.53
N PHE A 6 18.18 14.37 16.13
CA PHE A 6 17.85 15.42 15.17
C PHE A 6 17.27 16.62 15.92
N LYS A 7 17.96 17.76 15.86
CA LYS A 7 17.49 19.04 16.35
C LYS A 7 16.90 19.82 15.16
N LYS A 8 15.62 20.18 15.23
CA LYS A 8 14.98 21.06 14.25
C LYS A 8 14.48 22.31 14.97
N GLY A 9 15.21 23.41 14.85
CA GLY A 9 14.95 24.64 15.60
C GLY A 9 15.18 24.43 17.11
N ASN A 10 14.24 24.90 17.95
CA ASN A 10 14.30 24.74 19.42
C ASN A 10 13.55 23.52 19.93
N SER A 11 13.09 22.61 19.06
CA SER A 11 12.38 21.39 19.45
C SER A 11 13.18 20.14 19.09
N PHE A 12 13.05 19.12 19.94
CA PHE A 12 13.59 17.79 19.69
C PHE A 12 12.46 16.88 19.24
N SER A 13 12.63 16.22 18.10
CA SER A 13 11.68 15.21 17.65
C SER A 13 12.13 13.82 18.09
N LYS A 14 11.19 13.04 18.59
CA LYS A 14 11.39 11.66 19.00
C LYS A 14 11.75 10.81 17.77
N VAL A 15 12.81 10.03 17.86
CA VAL A 15 13.27 9.14 16.79
C VAL A 15 13.31 7.72 17.31
N ASN A 16 12.57 6.84 16.68
CA ASN A 16 12.70 5.41 16.91
C ASN A 16 13.88 4.87 16.11
N ILE A 17 14.78 4.16 16.76
CA ILE A 17 15.97 3.57 16.14
C ILE A 17 15.68 2.10 15.85
N TYR A 18 15.77 1.72 14.60
CA TYR A 18 15.59 0.33 14.15
C TYR A 18 16.92 -0.23 13.66
N LYS A 19 17.19 -1.48 13.96
CA LYS A 19 18.31 -2.24 13.43
C LYS A 19 17.77 -3.33 12.49
N LYS A 20 18.35 -3.41 11.30
CA LYS A 20 18.11 -4.54 10.40
C LYS A 20 18.93 -5.73 10.87
N THR A 21 18.29 -6.85 11.13
CA THR A 21 18.90 -8.15 11.43
C THR A 21 18.60 -9.12 10.28
N GLU A 22 19.18 -10.30 10.30
CA GLU A 22 18.88 -11.37 9.35
C GLU A 22 17.42 -11.82 9.44
N ASP A 23 16.81 -11.69 10.64
CA ASP A 23 15.43 -12.08 10.92
C ASP A 23 14.41 -10.94 10.72
N GLY A 24 14.85 -9.73 10.32
CA GLY A 24 13.97 -8.58 10.09
C GLY A 24 14.44 -7.26 10.70
N ILE A 25 13.51 -6.31 10.85
CA ILE A 25 13.78 -5.00 11.45
C ILE A 25 13.35 -5.04 12.92
N VAL A 26 14.29 -4.78 13.81
CA VAL A 26 14.05 -4.81 15.27
C VAL A 26 14.20 -3.40 15.84
N LEU A 27 13.24 -2.99 16.70
CA LEU A 27 13.35 -1.75 17.47
C LEU A 27 14.50 -1.85 18.45
N CYS A 28 15.47 -0.93 18.34
CA CYS A 28 16.61 -0.89 19.25
C CYS A 28 16.23 -0.17 20.54
N PRO A 29 16.38 -0.78 21.71
CA PRO A 29 16.22 -0.08 22.97
C PRO A 29 17.31 0.99 23.11
N VAL A 30 16.92 2.17 23.58
CA VAL A 30 17.83 3.29 23.85
C VAL A 30 18.15 3.30 25.33
N TYR A 31 19.43 3.45 25.66
CA TYR A 31 19.92 3.54 27.04
C TYR A 31 20.67 4.84 27.25
N ARG A 32 20.51 5.44 28.42
CA ARG A 32 21.36 6.53 28.89
C ARG A 32 22.29 6.03 29.99
N LYS A 33 23.49 6.59 30.05
CA LYS A 33 24.42 6.36 31.17
C LYS A 33 24.04 7.30 32.30
N THR A 34 23.80 6.74 33.47
CA THR A 34 23.55 7.46 34.71
C THR A 34 24.73 7.21 35.69
N SER A 35 24.77 7.91 36.84
CA SER A 35 25.73 7.64 37.90
C SER A 35 25.60 6.21 38.47
N ASN A 36 24.45 5.58 38.34
CA ASN A 36 24.11 4.25 38.85
C ASN A 36 24.18 3.14 37.80
N GLY A 37 24.65 3.44 36.58
CA GLY A 37 24.76 2.47 35.48
C GLY A 37 24.04 2.87 34.23
N MET A 38 23.61 1.86 33.42
CA MET A 38 22.88 2.06 32.18
C MET A 38 21.39 1.92 32.47
N GLU A 39 20.62 2.95 32.18
CA GLU A 39 19.17 2.99 32.34
C GLU A 39 18.50 2.94 30.95
N ARG A 40 17.53 2.05 30.79
CA ARG A 40 16.72 2.01 29.56
C ARG A 40 15.82 3.22 29.51
N ILE A 41 15.86 3.94 28.40
CA ILE A 41 14.92 5.03 28.13
C ILE A 41 13.70 4.45 27.44
N ASP A 42 12.58 4.44 28.13
CA ASP A 42 11.29 4.20 27.48
C ASP A 42 10.87 5.46 26.74
N LEU A 43 11.04 5.42 25.43
CA LEU A 43 10.69 6.53 24.54
C LEU A 43 9.18 6.83 24.50
N ASN A 44 8.38 6.04 25.22
CA ASN A 44 6.93 6.20 25.33
C ASN A 44 6.48 6.95 26.59
N ASP A 45 7.41 7.29 27.49
CA ASP A 45 7.05 8.06 28.69
C ASP A 45 6.86 9.54 28.31
N GLY A 46 5.61 9.88 28.03
CA GLY A 46 5.14 11.26 27.81
C GLY A 46 4.76 11.94 29.11
N SER A 47 5.46 11.66 30.23
CA SER A 47 5.23 12.38 31.49
C SER A 47 5.79 13.80 31.39
N ASN A 48 4.99 14.73 30.90
CA ASN A 48 5.09 16.12 31.30
C ASN A 48 4.42 16.24 32.68
N GLU A 49 5.18 16.08 33.72
CA GLU A 49 4.73 16.49 35.06
C GLU A 49 4.58 17.99 35.10
N ASN A 50 3.34 18.45 35.06
CA ASN A 50 2.98 19.74 35.58
C ASN A 50 2.04 19.52 36.75
N ILE A 51 2.63 19.51 37.94
CA ILE A 51 1.95 19.36 39.21
C ILE A 51 1.29 20.68 39.53
N ASN A 52 -0.04 20.82 39.35
CA ASN A 52 -0.94 21.57 40.23
C ASN A 52 -2.40 21.48 39.73
N GLY A 53 -3.28 20.98 40.60
CA GLY A 53 -4.72 21.10 40.46
C GLY A 53 -5.49 19.78 40.35
N GLY A 54 -6.17 19.42 41.46
CA GLY A 54 -7.00 18.22 41.55
C GLY A 54 -8.10 18.15 40.48
N GLY A 55 -7.91 17.28 39.53
CA GLY A 55 -8.90 16.86 38.54
C GLY A 55 -8.84 15.35 38.44
N ILE A 56 -9.97 14.72 38.22
CA ILE A 56 -10.08 13.26 37.96
C ILE A 56 -9.19 12.92 36.81
N ILE A 57 -8.06 12.25 37.09
CA ILE A 57 -7.13 11.77 36.05
C ILE A 57 -7.77 10.56 35.40
N THR A 58 -8.39 10.77 34.22
CA THR A 58 -8.60 9.66 33.31
C THR A 58 -7.21 9.10 32.96
N PRO A 59 -6.97 7.79 33.10
CA PRO A 59 -5.67 7.22 32.72
C PRO A 59 -5.37 7.62 31.27
N PRO A 60 -4.15 8.10 30.97
CA PRO A 60 -3.81 8.43 29.59
C PRO A 60 -4.01 7.19 28.76
N SER A 61 -4.82 7.31 27.72
CA SER A 61 -4.93 6.26 26.71
C SER A 61 -3.50 5.98 26.22
N ILE A 62 -3.01 4.76 26.42
CA ILE A 62 -1.72 4.31 25.92
C ILE A 62 -1.70 4.67 24.43
N PRO A 63 -0.77 5.50 23.94
CA PRO A 63 -0.72 5.79 22.52
C PRO A 63 -0.49 4.46 21.81
N SER A 64 -1.44 4.04 20.99
CA SER A 64 -1.28 2.87 20.16
C SER A 64 -0.01 3.07 19.33
N ASN A 65 0.97 2.17 19.44
CA ASN A 65 2.17 2.20 18.64
C ASN A 65 1.80 1.91 17.19
N SER A 66 1.45 2.95 16.44
CA SER A 66 1.10 2.83 15.04
C SER A 66 2.35 3.00 14.18
N VAL A 67 2.59 2.02 13.31
CA VAL A 67 3.64 2.04 12.28
C VAL A 67 2.98 2.27 10.93
N VAL A 68 3.55 3.13 10.10
CA VAL A 68 3.10 3.32 8.73
C VAL A 68 4.13 2.73 7.78
N VAL A 69 3.79 1.59 7.17
CA VAL A 69 4.57 0.96 6.11
C VAL A 69 4.19 1.60 4.78
N LYS A 70 5.19 1.97 4.00
CA LYS A 70 5.02 2.67 2.73
C LYS A 70 5.87 2.04 1.66
N GLY A 71 5.32 1.88 0.46
CA GLY A 71 6.11 1.34 -0.63
C GLY A 71 5.46 1.48 -2.01
N TYR A 72 6.31 1.42 -3.02
CA TYR A 72 5.87 1.30 -4.41
C TYR A 72 5.51 -0.14 -4.73
N ALA A 73 4.67 -0.32 -5.75
CA ALA A 73 4.37 -1.64 -6.28
C ALA A 73 5.67 -2.39 -6.63
N SER A 74 5.77 -3.67 -6.28
CA SER A 74 6.91 -4.54 -6.65
C SER A 74 7.01 -4.65 -8.17
N TRP A 75 5.87 -4.85 -8.81
CA TRP A 75 5.70 -4.77 -10.26
C TRP A 75 4.26 -4.42 -10.62
N CYS A 76 4.08 -3.92 -11.83
CA CYS A 76 2.78 -3.68 -12.44
C CYS A 76 2.72 -4.35 -13.80
N GLY A 77 1.52 -4.71 -14.25
CA GLY A 77 1.38 -5.34 -15.53
C GLY A 77 -0.03 -5.25 -16.07
N SER A 78 -0.11 -5.40 -17.38
CA SER A 78 -1.37 -5.52 -18.10
C SER A 78 -1.37 -6.81 -18.90
N TYR A 79 -2.47 -7.50 -18.82
CA TYR A 79 -2.68 -8.75 -19.51
C TYR A 79 -3.89 -8.62 -20.42
N ARG A 80 -3.80 -9.17 -21.59
CA ARG A 80 -4.87 -9.14 -22.60
C ARG A 80 -5.52 -10.50 -22.68
N SER A 81 -6.86 -10.54 -22.73
CA SER A 81 -7.57 -11.80 -22.91
C SER A 81 -7.18 -12.44 -24.26
N ALA A 82 -6.69 -13.68 -24.21
CA ALA A 82 -6.58 -14.51 -25.37
C ALA A 82 -7.89 -15.30 -25.47
N SER A 83 -8.77 -14.95 -26.35
CA SER A 83 -10.09 -15.62 -26.59
C SER A 83 -10.51 -16.66 -25.51
N SER A 84 -11.73 -16.76 -25.15
CA SER A 84 -12.50 -17.77 -24.39
C SER A 84 -11.87 -18.68 -23.28
N THR A 85 -10.58 -18.59 -22.98
CA THR A 85 -9.89 -19.59 -22.11
C THR A 85 -9.67 -19.14 -20.65
N GLY A 86 -10.14 -17.97 -20.23
CA GLY A 86 -9.87 -17.46 -18.88
C GLY A 86 -8.40 -17.09 -18.61
N THR A 87 -7.54 -17.23 -19.63
CA THR A 87 -6.12 -16.87 -19.53
C THR A 87 -5.88 -15.51 -20.16
N PHE A 88 -5.14 -14.68 -19.45
CA PHE A 88 -4.66 -13.39 -19.91
C PHE A 88 -3.16 -13.48 -20.20
N ILE A 89 -2.71 -12.91 -21.30
CA ILE A 89 -1.30 -12.97 -21.73
C ILE A 89 -0.70 -11.57 -21.72
N ASP A 90 0.53 -11.46 -21.22
CA ASP A 90 1.36 -10.25 -21.33
C ASP A 90 1.90 -10.13 -22.77
N ASN A 91 1.25 -9.27 -23.55
CA ASN A 91 1.64 -9.01 -24.95
C ASN A 91 2.38 -7.69 -25.13
N PHE A 92 2.77 -7.05 -24.04
CA PHE A 92 3.45 -5.75 -24.09
C PHE A 92 4.95 -5.95 -23.91
N ASN A 93 5.69 -5.97 -25.01
CA ASN A 93 7.16 -6.10 -25.04
C ASN A 93 7.88 -4.75 -25.22
N ASP A 94 7.14 -3.65 -25.27
CA ASP A 94 7.63 -2.30 -25.54
C ASP A 94 7.43 -1.36 -24.33
N ASP A 95 7.48 -0.08 -24.56
CA ASP A 95 7.27 1.00 -23.57
C ASP A 95 5.88 0.93 -22.87
N ARG A 96 4.92 0.17 -23.42
CA ARG A 96 3.60 -0.06 -22.84
C ARG A 96 3.62 -1.12 -21.74
N ARG A 97 4.71 -1.87 -21.60
CA ARG A 97 4.82 -2.98 -20.65
C ARG A 97 4.48 -2.57 -19.21
N ASP A 98 4.88 -1.37 -18.84
CA ASP A 98 4.69 -0.87 -17.47
C ASP A 98 3.43 -0.01 -17.31
N ARG A 99 2.58 0.07 -18.33
CA ARG A 99 1.25 0.69 -18.23
C ARG A 99 0.27 -0.31 -17.66
N ILE A 100 -0.63 0.16 -16.81
CA ILE A 100 -1.63 -0.68 -16.16
C ILE A 100 -2.96 -0.42 -16.85
N TYR A 101 -3.26 -1.20 -17.88
CA TYR A 101 -4.49 -1.08 -18.67
C TYR A 101 -5.67 -1.72 -17.96
N GLN A 102 -6.85 -1.15 -18.15
CA GLN A 102 -8.13 -1.75 -17.79
C GLN A 102 -9.18 -1.53 -18.88
N GLY A 103 -10.27 -2.29 -18.79
CA GLY A 103 -11.43 -2.16 -19.67
C GLY A 103 -11.27 -2.91 -20.99
N TYR A 104 -12.05 -2.52 -21.98
CA TYR A 104 -12.15 -3.22 -23.27
C TYR A 104 -11.76 -2.30 -24.43
N TYR A 105 -10.81 -2.74 -25.29
CA TYR A 105 -10.42 -2.03 -26.50
C TYR A 105 -9.46 -2.83 -27.38
N PRO A 106 -9.50 -2.65 -28.70
CA PRO A 106 -10.56 -3.20 -29.51
C PRO A 106 -10.45 -4.73 -29.49
N ASN A 107 -11.54 -5.41 -29.31
CA ASN A 107 -11.65 -6.87 -29.31
C ASN A 107 -10.96 -7.61 -28.14
N PHE A 108 -10.42 -6.90 -27.15
CA PHE A 108 -9.73 -7.48 -26.01
C PHE A 108 -10.17 -6.85 -24.69
N ASN A 109 -10.33 -7.68 -23.68
CA ASN A 109 -10.39 -7.24 -22.30
C ASN A 109 -8.96 -7.10 -21.75
N TYR A 110 -8.74 -6.05 -21.00
CA TYR A 110 -7.47 -5.78 -20.33
C TYR A 110 -7.63 -5.95 -18.82
N LEU A 111 -6.70 -6.69 -18.25
CA LEU A 111 -6.58 -6.95 -16.83
C LEU A 111 -5.33 -6.24 -16.30
N GLY A 112 -5.52 -5.15 -15.58
CA GLY A 112 -4.43 -4.42 -14.92
C GLY A 112 -4.16 -4.99 -13.54
N ILE A 113 -2.93 -5.43 -13.29
CA ILE A 113 -2.48 -6.01 -12.03
C ILE A 113 -1.39 -5.15 -11.42
N ILE A 114 -1.45 -4.99 -10.10
CA ILE A 114 -0.49 -4.23 -9.28
C ILE A 114 -0.06 -5.12 -8.12
N SER A 115 1.19 -5.53 -8.09
CA SER A 115 1.73 -6.34 -7.01
C SER A 115 2.33 -5.48 -5.90
N PHE A 116 1.90 -5.72 -4.67
CA PHE A 116 2.48 -5.16 -3.45
C PHE A 116 3.03 -6.25 -2.53
N LYS A 117 3.38 -7.40 -3.10
CA LYS A 117 3.78 -8.59 -2.33
C LYS A 117 4.86 -8.30 -1.30
N ASP A 118 5.88 -7.51 -1.67
CA ASP A 118 6.98 -7.19 -0.78
C ASP A 118 6.52 -6.28 0.39
N VAL A 119 5.70 -5.26 0.08
CA VAL A 119 5.13 -4.38 1.11
C VAL A 119 4.21 -5.14 2.04
N PHE A 120 3.36 -6.03 1.51
CA PHE A 120 2.48 -6.85 2.33
C PHE A 120 3.25 -7.84 3.21
N LYS A 121 4.37 -8.38 2.72
CA LYS A 121 5.27 -9.21 3.53
C LYS A 121 5.85 -8.43 4.70
N GLU A 122 6.28 -7.19 4.47
CA GLU A 122 6.79 -6.30 5.53
C GLU A 122 5.69 -6.00 6.56
N VAL A 123 4.50 -5.59 6.11
CA VAL A 123 3.34 -5.33 7.00
C VAL A 123 3.03 -6.52 7.90
N ARG A 124 2.99 -7.72 7.32
CA ARG A 124 2.67 -8.96 8.03
C ARG A 124 3.74 -9.34 9.06
N SER A 125 5.01 -8.97 8.82
CA SER A 125 6.10 -9.23 9.78
C SER A 125 6.00 -8.40 11.07
N LEU A 126 5.19 -7.34 11.07
CA LEU A 126 4.95 -6.51 12.26
C LEU A 126 4.04 -7.19 13.30
N ASN A 127 3.33 -8.25 12.92
CA ASN A 127 2.39 -8.98 13.78
C ASN A 127 1.34 -8.08 14.47
N GLY A 128 1.02 -6.95 13.83
CA GLY A 128 0.07 -5.97 14.33
C GLY A 128 -1.28 -6.05 13.60
N THR A 129 -2.17 -5.14 13.96
CA THR A 129 -3.49 -4.99 13.35
C THR A 129 -3.46 -3.87 12.31
N ILE A 130 -3.82 -4.16 11.07
CA ILE A 130 -3.95 -3.15 10.02
C ILE A 130 -5.18 -2.29 10.31
N THR A 131 -5.00 -0.97 10.37
CA THR A 131 -6.07 -0.01 10.66
C THR A 131 -6.42 0.91 9.50
N SER A 132 -5.54 1.02 8.51
CA SER A 132 -5.80 1.83 7.32
C SER A 132 -4.96 1.36 6.15
N VAL A 133 -5.54 1.39 4.95
CA VAL A 133 -4.83 1.13 3.69
C VAL A 133 -5.18 2.24 2.70
N LYS A 134 -4.16 2.92 2.17
CA LYS A 134 -4.29 3.98 1.18
C LYS A 134 -3.48 3.65 -0.06
N LEU A 135 -4.14 3.59 -1.20
CA LEU A 135 -3.53 3.31 -2.51
C LEU A 135 -3.49 4.60 -3.34
N LYS A 136 -2.32 4.97 -3.84
CA LYS A 136 -2.13 6.10 -4.74
C LYS A 136 -1.94 5.61 -6.16
N LEU A 137 -2.78 6.09 -7.08
CA LEU A 137 -2.74 5.80 -8.51
C LEU A 137 -2.73 7.07 -9.33
N THR A 138 -2.03 7.04 -10.48
CA THR A 138 -1.99 8.12 -11.45
C THR A 138 -2.53 7.61 -12.79
N ASN A 139 -3.68 8.16 -13.23
CA ASN A 139 -4.20 7.90 -14.57
C ASN A 139 -3.37 8.65 -15.60
N THR A 140 -2.94 7.97 -16.63
CA THR A 140 -2.15 8.56 -17.72
C THR A 140 -2.99 8.77 -18.98
N HIS A 141 -3.96 7.88 -19.22
CA HIS A 141 -4.81 7.94 -20.41
C HIS A 141 -6.22 7.45 -20.12
N SER A 142 -7.18 8.18 -20.63
CA SER A 142 -8.60 7.81 -20.68
C SER A 142 -9.07 7.92 -22.13
N TYR A 143 -9.80 6.92 -22.62
CA TYR A 143 -10.28 6.93 -24.00
C TYR A 143 -11.29 8.06 -24.25
N TYR A 144 -12.18 8.31 -23.30
CA TYR A 144 -13.11 9.44 -23.32
C TYR A 144 -12.62 10.57 -22.41
N TYR A 145 -12.93 11.81 -22.80
CA TYR A 145 -12.62 13.01 -22.02
C TYR A 145 -13.32 13.04 -20.64
N ALA A 146 -14.38 12.27 -20.47
CA ALA A 146 -15.11 12.15 -19.21
C ALA A 146 -14.28 11.50 -18.06
N GLY A 147 -13.09 11.02 -18.36
CA GLY A 147 -12.23 10.37 -17.38
C GLY A 147 -12.32 8.84 -17.45
N LEU A 148 -11.75 8.20 -16.44
CA LEU A 148 -11.66 6.76 -16.31
C LEU A 148 -12.26 6.32 -14.98
N ASN A 149 -13.29 5.49 -15.03
CA ASN A 149 -13.85 4.90 -13.81
C ASN A 149 -13.21 3.54 -13.55
N THR A 150 -12.94 3.26 -12.30
CA THR A 150 -12.37 1.98 -11.85
C THR A 150 -12.88 1.59 -10.47
N TYR A 151 -12.87 0.29 -10.19
CA TYR A 151 -12.86 -0.28 -8.85
C TYR A 151 -11.51 -0.93 -8.58
N ILE A 152 -11.14 -1.02 -7.33
CA ILE A 152 -10.01 -1.82 -6.87
C ILE A 152 -10.56 -3.15 -6.37
N CYS A 153 -10.00 -4.25 -6.87
CA CYS A 153 -10.33 -5.61 -6.42
C CYS A 153 -9.05 -6.34 -6.00
N GLY A 154 -9.19 -7.49 -5.35
CA GLY A 154 -8.06 -8.28 -4.88
C GLY A 154 -7.37 -9.08 -6.00
N ALA A 155 -6.07 -9.27 -5.87
CA ALA A 155 -5.28 -10.21 -6.67
C ALA A 155 -4.41 -11.06 -5.74
N SER A 156 -4.48 -12.38 -5.91
CA SER A 156 -3.79 -13.38 -5.09
C SER A 156 -2.75 -14.15 -5.89
N ASN A 157 -1.92 -14.95 -5.20
CA ASN A 157 -0.91 -15.82 -5.80
C ASN A 157 0.03 -15.08 -6.76
N LEU A 158 0.31 -13.81 -6.47
CA LEU A 158 1.26 -13.04 -7.27
C LEU A 158 2.68 -13.53 -7.01
N SER A 159 3.44 -13.76 -8.07
CA SER A 159 4.87 -14.02 -7.97
C SER A 159 5.64 -12.74 -7.63
N THR A 160 6.89 -12.87 -7.18
CA THR A 160 7.79 -11.72 -6.97
C THR A 160 8.23 -11.08 -8.28
N ILE A 161 8.18 -11.82 -9.38
CA ILE A 161 8.49 -11.36 -10.72
C ILE A 161 7.21 -11.35 -11.54
N ARG A 162 7.04 -10.32 -12.38
CA ARG A 162 5.88 -10.21 -13.28
C ARG A 162 5.79 -11.45 -14.19
N PRO A 163 4.70 -12.22 -14.15
CA PRO A 163 4.53 -13.40 -15.00
C PRO A 163 4.18 -12.99 -16.44
N THR A 164 4.42 -13.89 -17.39
CA THR A 164 4.06 -13.70 -18.81
C THR A 164 2.61 -14.02 -19.11
N SER A 165 1.92 -14.70 -18.20
CA SER A 165 0.49 -15.01 -18.29
C SER A 165 -0.14 -14.92 -16.91
N PHE A 166 -1.45 -14.70 -16.88
CA PHE A 166 -2.23 -14.55 -15.64
C PHE A 166 -3.57 -15.28 -15.76
N SER A 167 -3.91 -16.08 -14.74
CA SER A 167 -5.23 -16.71 -14.65
C SER A 167 -6.24 -15.80 -13.96
N THR A 168 -7.48 -15.80 -14.45
CA THR A 168 -8.60 -15.13 -13.77
C THR A 168 -8.92 -15.73 -12.41
N ASP A 169 -8.52 -16.97 -12.13
CA ASP A 169 -8.71 -17.60 -10.81
C ASP A 169 -7.94 -16.89 -9.68
N ASN A 170 -6.92 -16.11 -10.05
CA ASN A 170 -6.11 -15.35 -9.11
C ASN A 170 -6.64 -13.93 -8.84
N VAL A 171 -7.79 -13.57 -9.38
CA VAL A 171 -8.45 -12.28 -9.13
C VAL A 171 -9.88 -12.49 -8.69
N ASP A 172 -10.31 -11.70 -7.74
CA ASP A 172 -11.72 -11.66 -7.36
C ASP A 172 -12.40 -10.41 -7.93
N GLU A 173 -13.71 -10.36 -7.82
CA GLU A 173 -14.53 -9.20 -8.21
C GLU A 173 -15.08 -8.45 -7.00
N ILE A 174 -14.63 -8.83 -5.80
CA ILE A 174 -15.00 -8.15 -4.57
C ILE A 174 -14.35 -6.76 -4.58
N LYS A 175 -15.19 -5.74 -4.53
CA LYS A 175 -14.76 -4.35 -4.58
C LYS A 175 -14.17 -3.93 -3.24
N LEU A 176 -12.91 -3.55 -3.27
CA LEU A 176 -12.13 -3.08 -2.12
C LEU A 176 -12.15 -1.55 -2.01
N SER A 177 -12.84 -0.88 -2.92
CA SER A 177 -13.07 0.56 -2.92
C SER A 177 -14.44 0.89 -3.49
N ASP A 178 -14.92 2.11 -3.25
CA ASP A 178 -15.97 2.70 -4.07
C ASP A 178 -15.51 2.88 -5.52
N LYS A 179 -16.46 3.22 -6.39
CA LYS A 179 -16.15 3.60 -7.77
C LYS A 179 -15.36 4.91 -7.78
N ILE A 180 -14.19 4.88 -8.40
CA ILE A 180 -13.29 6.03 -8.47
C ILE A 180 -13.29 6.55 -9.91
N ASN A 181 -13.55 7.85 -10.06
CA ASN A 181 -13.40 8.53 -11.35
C ASN A 181 -12.06 9.26 -11.39
N PHE A 182 -11.24 9.01 -12.39
CA PHE A 182 -9.98 9.71 -12.64
C PHE A 182 -10.11 10.63 -13.85
N SER A 183 -9.69 11.87 -13.73
CA SER A 183 -9.38 12.72 -14.88
C SER A 183 -8.09 12.23 -15.55
N LYS A 184 -7.93 12.50 -16.84
CA LYS A 184 -6.69 12.23 -17.57
C LYS A 184 -5.52 13.00 -16.92
N GLY A 185 -4.43 12.31 -16.64
CA GLY A 185 -3.29 12.86 -15.92
C GLY A 185 -3.50 13.01 -14.40
N GLY A 186 -4.70 12.69 -13.91
CA GLY A 186 -5.06 12.87 -12.49
C GLY A 186 -4.45 11.80 -11.58
N THR A 187 -3.99 12.24 -10.43
CA THR A 187 -3.53 11.35 -9.35
C THR A 187 -4.54 11.37 -8.21
N LYS A 188 -4.86 10.20 -7.68
CA LYS A 188 -5.73 10.07 -6.51
C LYS A 188 -5.13 9.14 -5.46
N THR A 189 -5.35 9.49 -4.20
CA THR A 189 -5.16 8.61 -3.05
C THR A 189 -6.53 8.04 -2.66
N ILE A 190 -6.62 6.72 -2.63
CA ILE A 190 -7.83 5.95 -2.43
C ILE A 190 -7.72 5.28 -1.07
N THR A 191 -8.64 5.55 -0.16
CA THR A 191 -8.77 4.77 1.07
C THR A 191 -9.53 3.50 0.72
N LEU A 192 -8.92 2.34 0.99
CA LEU A 192 -9.56 1.06 0.79
C LEU A 192 -10.44 0.70 1.98
N ASN A 193 -11.46 -0.13 1.74
CA ASN A 193 -12.45 -0.51 2.75
C ASN A 193 -11.92 -1.62 3.69
N ASP A 194 -12.72 -1.95 4.71
CA ASP A 194 -12.39 -2.96 5.71
C ASP A 194 -12.15 -4.35 5.10
N THR A 195 -12.83 -4.67 3.99
CA THR A 195 -12.60 -5.92 3.27
C THR A 195 -11.17 -6.01 2.73
N ALA A 196 -10.62 -4.90 2.24
CA ALA A 196 -9.21 -4.84 1.83
C ALA A 196 -8.27 -5.06 3.01
N ILE A 197 -8.57 -4.43 4.15
CA ILE A 197 -7.80 -4.60 5.39
C ILE A 197 -7.78 -6.09 5.79
N GLN A 198 -8.94 -6.72 5.85
CA GLN A 198 -9.06 -8.14 6.20
C GLN A 198 -8.31 -9.05 5.23
N LYS A 199 -8.44 -8.80 3.90
CA LYS A 199 -7.76 -9.61 2.89
C LYS A 199 -6.24 -9.52 2.96
N ILE A 200 -5.69 -8.33 3.24
CA ILE A 200 -4.24 -8.14 3.43
C ILE A 200 -3.80 -8.81 4.75
N GLN A 201 -4.54 -8.60 5.83
CA GLN A 201 -4.26 -9.18 7.16
C GLN A 201 -4.24 -10.70 7.10
N ASN A 202 -5.18 -11.32 6.40
CA ASN A 202 -5.36 -12.78 6.31
C ASN A 202 -4.56 -13.43 5.18
N TRP A 203 -3.64 -12.73 4.54
CA TRP A 203 -2.81 -13.24 3.43
C TRP A 203 -3.60 -13.71 2.21
N SER A 204 -4.84 -13.22 2.04
CA SER A 204 -5.72 -13.64 0.94
C SER A 204 -5.39 -12.96 -0.38
N ILE A 205 -4.63 -11.86 -0.36
CA ILE A 205 -4.20 -11.13 -1.54
C ILE A 205 -2.74 -10.70 -1.41
N ASP A 206 -2.07 -10.55 -2.56
CA ASP A 206 -0.69 -10.06 -2.69
C ASP A 206 -0.61 -8.74 -3.46
N GLY A 207 -1.77 -8.23 -3.90
CA GLY A 207 -1.88 -7.01 -4.67
C GLY A 207 -3.30 -6.74 -5.13
N PHE A 208 -3.42 -5.94 -6.18
CA PHE A 208 -4.71 -5.44 -6.66
C PHE A 208 -4.88 -5.65 -8.16
N ARG A 209 -6.15 -5.78 -8.54
CA ARG A 209 -6.67 -5.70 -9.89
C ARG A 209 -7.44 -4.41 -10.08
N LEU A 210 -7.32 -3.78 -11.24
CA LEU A 210 -8.20 -2.71 -11.68
C LEU A 210 -9.40 -3.30 -12.42
N LEU A 211 -10.61 -2.91 -12.03
CA LEU A 211 -11.85 -3.40 -12.60
C LEU A 211 -12.65 -2.26 -13.21
N SER A 212 -12.86 -2.32 -14.55
CA SER A 212 -13.76 -1.42 -15.24
C SER A 212 -15.21 -1.68 -14.83
N PRO A 213 -16.00 -0.65 -14.50
CA PRO A 213 -17.42 -0.81 -14.15
C PRO A 213 -18.31 -1.14 -15.33
N THR A 214 -17.87 -0.90 -16.56
CA THR A 214 -18.69 -1.01 -17.78
C THR A 214 -18.46 -2.28 -18.59
N GLY A 215 -17.62 -3.21 -18.04
CA GLY A 215 -17.37 -4.50 -18.70
C GLY A 215 -16.74 -4.35 -20.08
N ASN A 216 -17.40 -4.91 -21.09
CA ASN A 216 -16.92 -4.99 -22.47
C ASN A 216 -17.17 -3.72 -23.31
N THR A 217 -17.16 -2.55 -22.72
CA THR A 217 -17.31 -1.28 -23.45
C THR A 217 -16.03 -0.46 -23.37
N VAL A 218 -15.79 0.37 -24.38
CA VAL A 218 -14.63 1.27 -24.44
C VAL A 218 -14.74 2.45 -23.47
N THR A 219 -15.89 2.63 -22.81
CA THR A 219 -16.18 3.81 -21.97
C THR A 219 -15.17 4.00 -20.85
N ASP A 220 -14.77 2.90 -20.20
CA ASP A 220 -13.78 2.93 -19.11
C ASP A 220 -12.47 2.23 -19.51
N TYR A 221 -12.13 2.28 -20.81
CA TYR A 221 -10.81 1.89 -21.27
C TYR A 221 -9.80 3.00 -21.02
N GLY A 222 -8.68 2.62 -20.48
CA GLY A 222 -7.57 3.51 -20.24
C GLY A 222 -6.42 2.82 -19.49
N TYR A 223 -5.44 3.61 -19.10
CA TYR A 223 -4.31 3.06 -18.34
C TYR A 223 -3.76 4.02 -17.30
N PHE A 224 -3.15 3.43 -16.30
CA PHE A 224 -2.42 4.08 -15.21
C PHE A 224 -0.93 3.92 -15.41
N SER A 225 -0.17 4.82 -14.82
CA SER A 225 1.29 4.72 -14.79
C SER A 225 1.74 3.56 -13.91
N GLY A 226 2.66 2.75 -14.41
CA GLY A 226 3.32 1.67 -13.67
C GLY A 226 4.79 1.93 -13.36
N THR A 227 5.33 3.11 -13.73
CA THR A 227 6.77 3.43 -13.61
C THR A 227 7.04 4.77 -12.95
N GLY A 228 8.30 5.00 -12.61
CA GLY A 228 8.80 6.26 -12.10
C GLY A 228 8.14 6.70 -10.80
N THR A 229 8.06 8.00 -10.60
CA THR A 229 7.45 8.63 -9.41
C THR A 229 5.92 8.55 -9.39
N THR A 230 5.31 8.17 -10.50
CA THR A 230 3.87 7.99 -10.66
C THR A 230 3.42 6.53 -10.59
N ARG A 231 4.38 5.59 -10.37
CA ARG A 231 4.09 4.19 -10.11
C ARG A 231 3.14 4.05 -8.91
N PRO A 232 2.25 3.04 -8.89
CA PRO A 232 1.37 2.80 -7.76
C PRO A 232 2.13 2.74 -6.45
N TYR A 233 1.59 3.42 -5.45
CA TYR A 233 2.20 3.58 -4.14
C TYR A 233 1.16 3.30 -3.07
N ILE A 234 1.56 2.62 -2.01
CA ILE A 234 0.66 2.24 -0.91
C ILE A 234 1.19 2.72 0.44
N GLU A 235 0.28 3.12 1.30
CA GLU A 235 0.52 3.40 2.72
C GLU A 235 -0.40 2.52 3.55
N ILE A 236 0.17 1.76 4.49
CA ILE A 236 -0.56 0.86 5.38
C ILE A 236 -0.21 1.22 6.82
N THR A 237 -1.23 1.56 7.60
CA THR A 237 -1.09 1.83 9.03
C THR A 237 -1.35 0.55 9.81
N VAL A 238 -0.40 0.19 10.66
CA VAL A 238 -0.45 -1.01 11.52
C VAL A 238 -0.31 -0.58 12.96
N THR A 239 -1.20 -1.02 13.82
CA THR A 239 -1.08 -0.91 15.28
C THR A 239 -0.39 -2.17 15.80
N VAL A 240 0.75 -2.01 16.48
CA VAL A 240 1.59 -3.08 17.04
C VAL A 240 1.57 -3.05 18.56
#